data_67ef18a2a051ba72e3f362510e33583c
#
_entry.id   67ef18a2a051ba72e3f362510e33583c
#
_cell.length_a   1.000
_cell.length_b   1.000
_cell.length_c   1.000
_cell.angle_alpha   90.00
_cell.angle_beta   90.00
_cell.angle_gamma   90.00
#
_symmetry.space_group_name_H-M   'P 1'
#
loop_
_entity.id
_entity.type
_entity.pdbx_description
1 polymer ?
#
loop_
_entity_poly.entity_id
_entity_poly.type
_entity_poly.pdbx_seq_one_letter_code
_entity_poly.pdbx_strand_id
1 'polypeptide(L)'
;MLTHRPYGSRIALEGAIDDQAKLTDLVERANKQRQLVLDLGGVRFINSIGVREWIRFLAAVQKASVALTLHRVPACIVHQLNLVPATRGAAIQSFMVPYLCGECDFETDFELTPTEAKATPAKACPDCKREMTFRDPPAIYLSFLQA
;
A
#
# COMPACT_ATOMS: atom_id res chain seq x y z
N MET A 1 -10.81 13.34 3.93
CA MET A 1 -10.18 14.02 2.80
C MET A 1 -8.75 13.51 2.62
N LEU A 2 -8.35 13.27 1.40
CA LEU A 2 -6.98 12.86 1.11
C LEU A 2 -6.08 14.08 1.04
N THR A 3 -4.99 14.08 1.81
CA THR A 3 -3.97 15.12 1.73
C THR A 3 -2.66 14.52 1.28
N HIS A 4 -1.79 15.33 0.72
CA HIS A 4 -0.48 14.89 0.26
C HIS A 4 0.59 15.87 0.72
N ARG A 5 1.76 15.32 1.07
CA ARG A 5 2.87 16.10 1.59
C ARG A 5 4.16 15.59 0.97
N PRO A 6 4.97 16.47 0.37
CA PRO A 6 6.29 16.07 -0.12
C PRO A 6 7.19 15.61 1.02
N TYR A 7 7.93 14.54 0.80
CA TYR A 7 8.85 13.97 1.77
C TYR A 7 10.08 13.45 1.04
N GLY A 8 11.12 14.27 0.94
CA GLY A 8 12.29 13.95 0.14
C GLY A 8 11.90 13.73 -1.32
N SER A 9 12.22 12.54 -1.86
CA SER A 9 11.81 12.14 -3.20
C SER A 9 10.42 11.49 -3.24
N ARG A 10 9.73 11.41 -2.10
CA ARG A 10 8.42 10.77 -1.97
C ARG A 10 7.34 11.80 -1.72
N ILE A 11 6.12 11.42 -2.05
CA ILE A 11 4.92 12.17 -1.65
C ILE A 11 4.14 11.27 -0.70
N ALA A 12 3.96 11.72 0.53
CA ALA A 12 3.16 11.00 1.52
C ALA A 12 1.69 11.37 1.34
N LEU A 13 0.84 10.35 1.24
CA LEU A 13 -0.61 10.52 1.19
C LEU A 13 -1.19 10.18 2.56
N GLU A 14 -2.13 10.99 3.02
CA GLU A 14 -2.80 10.80 4.29
C GLU A 14 -4.31 10.99 4.12
N GLY A 15 -5.10 10.14 4.75
CA GLY A 15 -6.55 10.25 4.77
C GLY A 15 -7.24 9.15 3.99
N ALA A 16 -8.32 9.51 3.30
CA ALA A 16 -9.18 8.58 2.59
C ALA A 16 -9.07 8.75 1.07
N ILE A 17 -9.08 7.64 0.35
CA ILE A 17 -9.22 7.67 -1.11
C ILE A 17 -10.70 7.44 -1.40
N ASP A 18 -11.41 8.53 -1.67
CA ASP A 18 -12.86 8.54 -1.86
C ASP A 18 -13.22 9.43 -3.06
N ASP A 19 -14.47 9.90 -3.10
CA ASP A 19 -14.96 10.76 -4.19
C ASP A 19 -14.27 12.13 -4.25
N GLN A 20 -13.58 12.54 -3.20
CA GLN A 20 -12.86 13.81 -3.16
C GLN A 20 -11.38 13.67 -3.48
N ALA A 21 -10.90 12.45 -3.69
CA ALA A 21 -9.50 12.21 -4.00
C ALA A 21 -9.17 12.68 -5.42
N LYS A 22 -8.13 13.51 -5.54
CA LYS A 22 -7.66 14.04 -6.82
C LYS A 22 -6.29 13.45 -7.14
N LEU A 23 -6.26 12.14 -7.30
CA LEU A 23 -5.01 11.40 -7.51
C LEU A 23 -4.34 11.75 -8.84
N THR A 24 -5.13 12.00 -9.88
CA THR A 24 -4.57 12.31 -11.20
C THR A 24 -3.71 13.58 -11.20
N ASP A 25 -3.96 14.50 -10.27
CA ASP A 25 -3.15 15.71 -10.13
C ASP A 25 -1.72 15.39 -9.71
N LEU A 26 -1.50 14.23 -9.09
CA LEU A 26 -0.16 13.81 -8.66
C LEU A 26 0.76 13.50 -9.83
N VAL A 27 0.21 13.16 -10.99
CA VAL A 27 1.01 12.82 -12.18
C VAL A 27 1.90 14.00 -12.58
N GLU A 28 1.41 15.23 -12.39
CA GLU A 28 2.17 16.44 -12.69
C GLU A 28 3.36 16.65 -11.77
N ARG A 29 3.38 15.95 -10.63
CA ARG A 29 4.47 16.04 -9.65
C ARG A 29 5.60 15.07 -9.92
N ALA A 30 5.52 14.29 -11.01
CA ALA A 30 6.61 13.40 -11.37
C ALA A 30 7.89 14.21 -11.60
N ASN A 31 9.04 13.66 -11.17
CA ASN A 31 10.32 14.32 -11.31
C ASN A 31 10.79 14.30 -12.79
N LYS A 32 11.98 14.87 -13.04
CA LYS A 32 12.55 14.94 -14.40
C LYS A 32 12.78 13.57 -15.03
N GLN A 33 12.98 12.53 -14.22
CA GLN A 33 13.14 11.17 -14.69
C GLN A 33 11.80 10.47 -14.94
N ARG A 34 10.69 11.18 -14.83
CA ARG A 34 9.35 10.64 -15.00
C ARG A 34 9.06 9.52 -13.99
N GLN A 35 9.42 9.80 -12.74
CA GLN A 35 9.19 8.90 -11.62
C GLN A 35 8.30 9.55 -10.58
N LEU A 36 7.39 8.77 -10.03
CA LEU A 36 6.51 9.19 -8.96
C LEU A 36 6.59 8.14 -7.85
N VAL A 37 6.96 8.58 -6.65
CA VAL A 37 7.11 7.69 -5.50
C VAL A 37 6.12 8.13 -4.44
N LEU A 38 5.18 7.26 -4.10
CA LEU A 38 4.13 7.55 -3.12
C LEU A 38 4.33 6.71 -1.87
N ASP A 39 4.16 7.33 -0.71
CA ASP A 39 4.09 6.66 0.58
C ASP A 39 2.62 6.64 0.99
N LEU A 40 2.03 5.47 1.06
CA LEU A 40 0.61 5.29 1.36
C LEU A 40 0.34 4.97 2.83
N GLY A 41 1.38 5.03 3.67
CA GLY A 41 1.26 4.66 5.08
C GLY A 41 0.23 5.44 5.89
N GLY A 42 -0.11 6.65 5.44
CA GLY A 42 -1.15 7.48 6.07
C GLY A 42 -2.55 7.30 5.51
N VAL A 43 -2.72 6.47 4.48
CA VAL A 43 -4.05 6.20 3.91
C VAL A 43 -4.77 5.20 4.79
N ARG A 44 -5.96 5.58 5.28
CA ARG A 44 -6.71 4.78 6.24
C ARG A 44 -7.91 4.09 5.64
N PHE A 45 -8.35 4.52 4.46
CA PHE A 45 -9.62 4.08 3.93
C PHE A 45 -9.66 4.28 2.42
N ILE A 46 -10.29 3.36 1.72
CA ILE A 46 -10.63 3.48 0.32
C ILE A 46 -12.02 2.89 0.11
N ASN A 47 -12.90 3.65 -0.56
CA ASN A 47 -14.22 3.15 -0.89
C ASN A 47 -14.31 2.78 -2.38
N SER A 48 -15.48 2.34 -2.84
CA SER A 48 -15.64 1.88 -4.23
C SER A 48 -15.39 3.01 -5.24
N ILE A 49 -15.74 4.24 -4.90
CA ILE A 49 -15.45 5.39 -5.77
C ILE A 49 -13.95 5.66 -5.77
N GLY A 50 -13.30 5.53 -4.60
CA GLY A 50 -11.85 5.65 -4.48
C GLY A 50 -11.10 4.61 -5.29
N VAL A 51 -11.60 3.37 -5.33
CA VAL A 51 -11.02 2.33 -6.19
C VAL A 51 -11.05 2.75 -7.65
N ARG A 52 -12.18 3.32 -8.10
CA ARG A 52 -12.30 3.81 -9.47
C ARG A 52 -11.33 4.96 -9.73
N GLU A 53 -11.18 5.87 -8.77
CA GLU A 53 -10.23 6.98 -8.89
C GLU A 53 -8.78 6.47 -8.93
N TRP A 54 -8.48 5.42 -8.16
CA TRP A 54 -7.18 4.76 -8.19
C TRP A 54 -6.87 4.17 -9.57
N ILE A 55 -7.86 3.48 -10.16
CA ILE A 55 -7.71 2.90 -11.49
C ILE A 55 -7.48 3.99 -12.53
N ARG A 56 -8.21 5.11 -12.44
CA ARG A 56 -8.02 6.25 -13.33
C ARG A 56 -6.63 6.84 -13.18
N PHE A 57 -6.15 6.93 -11.94
CA PHE A 57 -4.80 7.41 -11.65
C PHE A 57 -3.75 6.51 -12.31
N LEU A 58 -3.89 5.20 -12.18
CA LEU A 58 -2.95 4.26 -12.82
C LEU A 58 -2.94 4.42 -14.32
N ALA A 59 -4.10 4.61 -14.93
CA ALA A 59 -4.20 4.84 -16.37
C ALA A 59 -3.50 6.15 -16.78
N ALA A 60 -3.66 7.21 -15.98
CA ALA A 60 -2.99 8.49 -16.24
C ALA A 60 -1.47 8.38 -16.09
N VAL A 61 -1.00 7.63 -15.09
CA VAL A 61 0.42 7.35 -14.89
C VAL A 61 1.00 6.64 -16.10
N GLN A 62 0.31 5.61 -16.58
CA GLN A 62 0.74 4.84 -17.73
C GLN A 62 0.76 5.71 -19.00
N LYS A 63 -0.28 6.49 -19.22
CA LYS A 63 -0.39 7.38 -20.38
C LYS A 63 0.73 8.42 -20.40
N ALA A 64 1.13 8.92 -19.23
CA ALA A 64 2.19 9.90 -19.10
C ALA A 64 3.59 9.26 -19.12
N SER A 65 3.69 7.94 -19.22
CA SER A 65 4.95 7.19 -19.15
C SER A 65 5.72 7.48 -17.86
N VAL A 66 5.01 7.56 -16.74
CA VAL A 66 5.59 7.78 -15.42
C VAL A 66 5.76 6.43 -14.73
N ALA A 67 6.93 6.19 -14.14
CA ALA A 67 7.15 5.00 -13.31
C ALA A 67 6.63 5.27 -11.91
N LEU A 68 5.67 4.47 -11.45
CA LEU A 68 5.04 4.64 -10.14
C LEU A 68 5.56 3.58 -9.17
N THR A 69 6.05 4.03 -8.03
CA THR A 69 6.52 3.16 -6.94
C THR A 69 5.75 3.49 -5.67
N LEU A 70 5.32 2.46 -4.96
CA LEU A 70 4.54 2.61 -3.73
C LEU A 70 5.32 2.09 -2.53
N HIS A 71 5.28 2.85 -1.43
CA HIS A 71 5.84 2.47 -0.15
C HIS A 71 4.72 2.37 0.89
N ARG A 72 4.87 1.46 1.83
CA ARG A 72 3.98 1.26 2.98
C ARG A 72 2.51 1.14 2.57
N VAL A 73 2.26 0.32 1.54
CA VAL A 73 0.88 0.12 1.06
C VAL A 73 0.04 -0.49 2.20
N PRO A 74 -1.01 0.20 2.67
CA PRO A 74 -1.77 -0.27 3.82
C PRO A 74 -2.68 -1.44 3.46
N ALA A 75 -3.14 -2.17 4.49
CA ALA A 75 -3.98 -3.35 4.30
C ALA A 75 -5.24 -3.04 3.47
N CYS A 76 -5.84 -1.88 3.65
CA CYS A 76 -7.05 -1.52 2.90
C CYS A 76 -6.79 -1.44 1.39
N ILE A 77 -5.60 -1.04 0.99
CA ILE A 77 -5.20 -1.03 -0.43
C ILE A 77 -4.79 -2.43 -0.88
N VAL A 78 -4.05 -3.18 -0.03
CA VAL A 78 -3.67 -4.56 -0.36
C VAL A 78 -4.91 -5.40 -0.66
N HIS A 79 -5.97 -5.24 0.12
CA HIS A 79 -7.23 -5.96 -0.13
C HIS A 79 -7.78 -5.64 -1.53
N GLN A 80 -7.70 -4.39 -1.96
CA GLN A 80 -8.15 -4.02 -3.30
C GLN A 80 -7.24 -4.60 -4.38
N LEU A 81 -5.92 -4.62 -4.16
CA LEU A 81 -4.98 -5.22 -5.10
C LEU A 81 -5.29 -6.72 -5.29
N ASN A 82 -5.73 -7.39 -4.23
CA ASN A 82 -6.08 -8.81 -4.30
C ASN A 82 -7.45 -9.05 -4.96
N LEU A 83 -8.42 -8.17 -4.73
CA LEU A 83 -9.78 -8.34 -5.22
C LEU A 83 -9.99 -7.83 -6.65
N VAL A 84 -9.32 -6.73 -7.00
CA VAL A 84 -9.58 -6.04 -8.27
C VAL A 84 -8.25 -5.93 -9.04
N PRO A 85 -7.99 -6.84 -9.99
CA PRO A 85 -6.72 -6.82 -10.73
C PRO A 85 -6.39 -5.49 -11.41
N ALA A 86 -7.40 -4.72 -11.81
CA ALA A 86 -7.19 -3.41 -12.44
C ALA A 86 -6.54 -2.39 -11.50
N THR A 87 -6.51 -2.64 -10.18
CA THR A 87 -5.83 -1.77 -9.21
C THR A 87 -4.32 -1.97 -9.17
N ARG A 88 -3.82 -3.04 -9.79
CA ARG A 88 -2.39 -3.34 -9.88
C ARG A 88 -1.76 -2.56 -11.02
N GLY A 89 -0.47 -2.38 -10.99
CA GLY A 89 0.25 -1.69 -12.07
C GLY A 89 1.36 -0.80 -11.58
N ALA A 90 1.52 -0.66 -10.26
CA ALA A 90 2.62 0.06 -9.66
C ALA A 90 3.66 -0.92 -9.14
N ALA A 91 4.93 -0.48 -9.06
CA ALA A 91 5.96 -1.22 -8.37
C ALA A 91 5.72 -1.09 -6.85
N ILE A 92 5.71 -2.20 -6.14
CA ILE A 92 5.51 -2.21 -4.69
C ILE A 92 6.86 -2.38 -4.02
N GLN A 93 7.32 -1.34 -3.33
CA GLN A 93 8.58 -1.38 -2.60
C GLN A 93 8.39 -1.97 -1.20
N SER A 94 7.30 -1.61 -0.54
CA SER A 94 6.96 -2.16 0.78
C SER A 94 5.46 -2.04 1.00
N PHE A 95 4.95 -2.84 1.92
CA PHE A 95 3.54 -2.83 2.27
C PHE A 95 3.38 -3.25 3.73
N MET A 96 2.22 -2.94 4.30
CA MET A 96 1.92 -3.25 5.68
C MET A 96 1.24 -4.61 5.76
N VAL A 97 1.62 -5.40 6.74
CA VAL A 97 1.06 -6.73 6.97
C VAL A 97 0.51 -6.78 8.39
N PRO A 98 -0.79 -7.07 8.56
CA PRO A 98 -1.34 -7.28 9.90
C PRO A 98 -0.79 -8.56 10.52
N TYR A 99 -0.27 -8.42 11.74
CA TYR A 99 0.24 -9.52 12.54
C TYR A 99 -0.61 -9.69 13.78
N LEU A 100 -0.71 -10.93 14.23
CA LEU A 100 -1.47 -11.29 15.43
C LEU A 100 -0.58 -12.12 16.36
N CYS A 101 -0.60 -11.78 17.65
CA CYS A 101 0.04 -12.59 18.67
C CYS A 101 -0.94 -13.66 19.14
N GLY A 102 -0.57 -14.94 18.97
CA GLY A 102 -1.42 -16.05 19.40
C GLY A 102 -1.50 -16.23 20.92
N GLU A 103 -0.63 -15.53 21.67
CA GLU A 103 -0.57 -15.65 23.12
C GLU A 103 -1.39 -14.59 23.84
N CYS A 104 -1.29 -13.32 23.41
CA CYS A 104 -1.96 -12.21 24.09
C CYS A 104 -2.97 -11.47 23.21
N ASP A 105 -3.21 -11.95 21.99
CA ASP A 105 -4.16 -11.39 21.03
C ASP A 105 -3.82 -9.95 20.57
N PHE A 106 -2.60 -9.48 20.82
CA PHE A 106 -2.18 -8.18 20.32
C PHE A 106 -2.09 -8.18 18.80
N GLU A 107 -2.62 -7.16 18.16
CA GLU A 107 -2.54 -6.98 16.71
C GLU A 107 -1.79 -5.69 16.39
N THR A 108 -0.95 -5.74 15.37
CA THR A 108 -0.30 -4.55 14.81
C THR A 108 0.17 -4.85 13.39
N ASP A 109 0.47 -3.81 12.65
CA ASP A 109 0.97 -3.94 11.28
C ASP A 109 2.49 -3.80 11.29
N PHE A 110 3.16 -4.63 10.49
CA PHE A 110 4.59 -4.49 10.23
C PHE A 110 4.81 -4.19 8.75
N GLU A 111 5.77 -3.35 8.48
CA GLU A 111 6.18 -3.05 7.11
C GLU A 111 7.12 -4.14 6.61
N LEU A 112 6.82 -4.74 5.46
CA LEU A 112 7.66 -5.74 4.81
C LEU A 112 7.89 -5.36 3.35
N THR A 113 9.05 -5.73 2.84
CA THR A 113 9.28 -5.74 1.38
C THR A 113 8.69 -7.03 0.80
N PRO A 114 8.44 -7.09 -0.51
CA PRO A 114 7.96 -8.34 -1.13
C PRO A 114 8.87 -9.55 -0.85
N THR A 115 10.18 -9.35 -0.86
CA THR A 115 11.15 -10.42 -0.59
C THR A 115 11.02 -10.93 0.85
N GLU A 116 10.95 -10.00 1.81
CA GLU A 116 10.77 -10.36 3.22
C GLU A 116 9.45 -11.10 3.44
N ALA A 117 8.38 -10.61 2.83
CA ALA A 117 7.04 -11.18 3.01
C ALA A 117 6.95 -12.62 2.52
N LYS A 118 7.66 -12.97 1.46
CA LYS A 118 7.65 -14.34 0.92
C LYS A 118 8.22 -15.35 1.92
N ALA A 119 9.09 -14.92 2.81
CA ALA A 119 9.64 -15.76 3.87
C ALA A 119 8.68 -15.88 5.07
N THR A 120 7.56 -15.14 5.07
CA THR A 120 6.57 -15.11 6.16
C THR A 120 7.23 -15.00 7.53
N PRO A 121 8.05 -13.96 7.78
CA PRO A 121 8.85 -13.89 9.00
C PRO A 121 7.97 -13.71 10.23
N ALA A 122 8.37 -14.34 11.33
CA ALA A 122 7.78 -14.09 12.63
C ALA A 122 8.36 -12.80 13.20
N LYS A 123 7.57 -12.10 14.02
CA LYS A 123 7.99 -10.87 14.68
C LYS A 123 7.78 -10.99 16.17
N ALA A 124 8.57 -10.25 16.95
CA ALA A 124 8.38 -10.21 18.39
C ALA A 124 7.18 -9.33 18.74
N CYS A 125 6.29 -9.84 19.58
CA CYS A 125 5.14 -9.07 20.06
C CYS A 125 5.62 -7.92 20.95
N PRO A 126 5.24 -6.66 20.66
CA PRO A 126 5.63 -5.54 21.50
C PRO A 126 5.07 -5.62 22.92
N ASP A 127 3.95 -6.34 23.10
CA ASP A 127 3.27 -6.41 24.39
C ASP A 127 3.82 -7.55 25.27
N CYS A 128 3.85 -8.78 24.79
CA CYS A 128 4.25 -9.95 25.60
C CYS A 128 5.61 -10.55 25.22
N LYS A 129 6.27 -10.02 24.17
CA LYS A 129 7.57 -10.45 23.67
C LYS A 129 7.59 -11.83 23.01
N ARG A 130 6.45 -12.49 22.92
CA ARG A 130 6.35 -13.77 22.22
C ARG A 130 6.22 -13.57 20.72
N GLU A 131 6.16 -14.66 19.98
CA GLU A 131 6.19 -14.62 18.52
C GLU A 131 4.83 -14.23 17.95
N MET A 132 4.82 -13.29 17.02
CA MET A 132 3.66 -12.91 16.22
C MET A 132 3.81 -13.45 14.80
N THR A 133 2.69 -13.81 14.20
CA THR A 133 2.64 -14.28 12.81
C THR A 133 1.58 -13.50 12.04
N PHE A 134 1.54 -13.69 10.72
CA PHE A 134 0.51 -13.08 9.88
C PHE A 134 -0.87 -13.33 10.45
N ARG A 135 -1.69 -12.29 10.57
CA ARG A 135 -3.08 -12.45 10.99
C ARG A 135 -3.90 -13.20 9.94
N ASP A 136 -3.70 -12.87 8.67
CA ASP A 136 -4.42 -13.51 7.56
C ASP A 136 -3.55 -14.60 6.93
N PRO A 137 -4.16 -15.60 6.25
CA PRO A 137 -3.37 -16.61 5.56
C PRO A 137 -2.40 -15.97 4.55
N PRO A 138 -1.09 -16.26 4.65
CA PRO A 138 -0.11 -15.60 3.77
C PRO A 138 -0.37 -15.78 2.29
N ALA A 139 -0.79 -16.98 1.86
CA ALA A 139 -1.05 -17.24 0.44
C ALA A 139 -2.16 -16.35 -0.10
N ILE A 140 -3.15 -16.01 0.73
CA ILE A 140 -4.25 -15.13 0.35
C ILE A 140 -3.80 -13.67 0.39
N TYR A 141 -3.19 -13.26 1.50
CA TYR A 141 -2.79 -11.85 1.67
C TYR A 141 -1.75 -11.43 0.63
N LEU A 142 -0.84 -12.32 0.27
CA LEU A 142 0.24 -12.02 -0.66
C LEU A 142 -0.09 -12.32 -2.12
N SER A 143 -1.35 -12.63 -2.43
CA SER A 143 -1.72 -13.03 -3.80
C SER A 143 -1.44 -11.93 -4.83
N PHE A 144 -1.48 -10.65 -4.42
CA PHE A 144 -1.18 -9.54 -5.32
C PHE A 144 0.28 -9.53 -5.81
N LEU A 145 1.17 -10.25 -5.14
CA LEU A 145 2.57 -10.36 -5.56
C LEU A 145 2.78 -11.40 -6.67
N GLN A 146 1.77 -12.20 -6.94
CA GLN A 146 1.80 -13.22 -7.98
C GLN A 146 1.14 -12.65 -9.23
N ALA A 147 1.87 -11.86 -9.97
CA ALA A 147 1.33 -11.24 -11.17
C ALA A 147 1.26 -12.25 -12.32
#